data_e4ed57fc8969e02473c46f202f351dbf
#
_entry.id   e4ed57fc8969e02473c46f202f351dbf
#
_cell.length_a   1.000
_cell.length_b   1.000
_cell.length_c   1.000
_cell.angle_alpha   90.00
_cell.angle_beta   90.00
_cell.angle_gamma   90.00
#
_symmetry.space_group_name_H-M   'P 1'
#
loop_
_entity.id
_entity.type
_entity.pdbx_description
1 polymer ?
#
loop_
_entity_poly.entity_id
_entity_poly.type
_entity_poly.pdbx_seq_one_letter_code
_entity_poly.pdbx_strand_id
1 'polypeptide(L)'
;MLGKRESFTKALITEIGQRANDFNKLGAAVNTIYFGGGTPSLLPPAALQSILHAISAQYNLGAAGGPAQNSDREVTLEVNPDDISEQYLQGLLQAGFNRMSMGIQSFHDDHLKWMNRRHSAAEAVKAFNLSRAAGFDNISIDLIFGFEGLSLQMWRENLSRAIELSPEHISAYQLSLEPGTKLYSSYKKGEYLQLKESLSYKQYSLLQEMLSRAGYVQYEISSFCKPGRESRHNSSYWNFTPYFGFGPSAHSFDGRRRFWNVSSLNTYLKAIEQGTGCSREEIISPKDRFNEYIMLSLRQIAGMDVSFINSEFEVPDEFYKSLALLIKRGDIIEKRGKLRVPPEKLFISDGIIRELFI
;
A
#
# COMPACT_ATOMS: atom_id res chain seq x y z
N MET A 1 14.98 0.07 18.56
CA MET A 1 13.62 0.65 18.47
C MET A 1 12.78 0.44 19.74
N LEU A 2 12.79 -0.75 20.36
CA LEU A 2 11.91 -1.07 21.50
C LEU A 2 12.02 -0.07 22.66
N GLY A 3 13.23 0.40 23.02
CA GLY A 3 13.46 1.37 24.11
C GLY A 3 13.02 2.82 23.81
N LYS A 4 12.50 3.11 22.58
CA LYS A 4 12.07 4.47 22.19
C LYS A 4 10.60 4.56 21.83
N ARG A 5 9.81 3.52 22.13
CA ARG A 5 8.38 3.48 21.75
C ARG A 5 7.58 4.64 22.33
N GLU A 6 7.79 4.93 23.60
CA GLU A 6 7.09 6.01 24.29
C GLU A 6 7.47 7.39 23.73
N SER A 7 8.75 7.67 23.56
CA SER A 7 9.24 8.91 22.95
C SER A 7 8.74 9.07 21.53
N PHE A 8 8.71 7.97 20.75
CA PHE A 8 8.17 7.96 19.39
C PHE A 8 6.66 8.28 19.39
N THR A 9 5.87 7.61 20.23
CA THR A 9 4.43 7.86 20.32
C THR A 9 4.13 9.30 20.70
N LYS A 10 4.86 9.85 21.69
CA LYS A 10 4.73 11.25 22.09
C LYS A 10 5.06 12.22 20.97
N ALA A 11 6.18 12.00 20.26
CA ALA A 11 6.59 12.84 19.14
C ALA A 11 5.57 12.78 17.99
N LEU A 12 5.04 11.59 17.68
CA LEU A 12 4.02 11.42 16.64
C LEU A 12 2.74 12.18 16.99
N ILE A 13 2.25 12.10 18.22
CA ILE A 13 1.10 12.86 18.71
C ILE A 13 1.34 14.37 18.62
N THR A 14 2.54 14.82 18.95
CA THR A 14 2.95 16.24 18.83
C THR A 14 2.92 16.70 17.37
N GLU A 15 3.49 15.92 16.45
CA GLU A 15 3.47 16.23 15.01
C GLU A 15 2.04 16.30 14.46
N ILE A 16 1.18 15.35 14.85
CA ILE A 16 -0.24 15.33 14.47
C ILE A 16 -0.90 16.66 14.85
N GLY A 17 -0.69 17.13 16.08
CA GLY A 17 -1.23 18.42 16.53
C GLY A 17 -0.65 19.63 15.78
N GLN A 18 0.66 19.66 15.56
CA GLN A 18 1.34 20.76 14.86
C GLN A 18 0.84 20.93 13.41
N ARG A 19 0.47 19.84 12.73
CA ARG A 19 0.09 19.85 11.33
C ARG A 19 -1.42 19.86 11.07
N ALA A 20 -2.24 19.87 12.13
CA ALA A 20 -3.69 19.83 12.01
C ALA A 20 -4.25 21.04 11.21
N ASN A 21 -3.73 22.24 11.44
CA ASN A 21 -4.16 23.43 10.73
C ASN A 21 -3.92 23.35 9.22
N ASP A 22 -2.80 22.77 8.77
CA ASP A 22 -2.49 22.64 7.36
C ASP A 22 -3.44 21.66 6.66
N PHE A 23 -3.79 20.57 7.30
CA PHE A 23 -4.80 19.64 6.78
C PHE A 23 -6.20 20.29 6.78
N ASN A 24 -6.61 20.93 7.86
CA ASN A 24 -7.95 21.50 7.99
C ASN A 24 -8.21 22.63 6.98
N LYS A 25 -7.17 23.36 6.53
CA LYS A 25 -7.27 24.34 5.43
C LYS A 25 -7.69 23.72 4.10
N LEU A 26 -7.49 22.40 3.89
CA LEU A 26 -7.97 21.71 2.69
C LEU A 26 -9.50 21.58 2.66
N GLY A 27 -10.20 21.80 3.79
CA GLY A 27 -11.65 21.64 3.90
C GLY A 27 -12.13 20.19 3.73
N ALA A 28 -11.20 19.23 3.75
CA ALA A 28 -11.48 17.81 3.54
C ALA A 28 -11.75 17.08 4.86
N ALA A 29 -12.45 15.94 4.77
CA ALA A 29 -12.62 15.01 5.89
C ALA A 29 -11.64 13.85 5.75
N VAL A 30 -11.18 13.30 6.89
CA VAL A 30 -10.37 12.07 6.94
C VAL A 30 -11.25 10.86 6.73
N ASN A 31 -11.12 10.20 5.59
CA ASN A 31 -11.88 8.99 5.24
C ASN A 31 -11.15 7.69 5.58
N THR A 32 -9.82 7.74 5.68
CA THR A 32 -8.98 6.57 6.00
C THR A 32 -7.86 6.96 6.94
N ILE A 33 -7.48 6.04 7.83
CA ILE A 33 -6.29 6.14 8.67
C ILE A 33 -5.51 4.83 8.50
N TYR A 34 -4.23 4.93 8.18
CA TYR A 34 -3.40 3.77 7.90
C TYR A 34 -2.11 3.81 8.73
N PHE A 35 -1.92 2.79 9.53
CA PHE A 35 -0.69 2.58 10.28
C PHE A 35 0.18 1.57 9.52
N GLY A 36 1.27 2.05 8.95
CA GLY A 36 2.17 1.25 8.13
C GLY A 36 3.61 1.75 8.17
N GLY A 37 4.45 1.18 7.30
CA GLY A 37 5.84 1.61 7.12
C GLY A 37 6.76 1.21 8.28
N GLY A 38 7.28 0.05 8.28
CA GLY A 38 8.08 -0.54 9.33
C GLY A 38 7.33 -1.70 9.99
N THR A 39 7.08 -1.65 11.27
CA THR A 39 6.31 -2.68 11.97
C THR A 39 5.43 -2.02 13.04
N PRO A 40 4.30 -1.44 12.67
CA PRO A 40 3.44 -0.72 13.61
C PRO A 40 2.81 -1.64 14.67
N SER A 41 2.67 -2.94 14.40
CA SER A 41 2.22 -3.94 15.37
C SER A 41 3.14 -4.12 16.58
N LEU A 42 4.35 -3.55 16.55
CA LEU A 42 5.22 -3.46 17.73
C LEU A 42 4.73 -2.44 18.76
N LEU A 43 3.82 -1.54 18.43
CA LEU A 43 3.23 -0.60 19.37
C LEU A 43 2.13 -1.30 20.17
N PRO A 44 2.05 -1.09 21.49
CA PRO A 44 0.94 -1.62 22.29
C PRO A 44 -0.39 -0.95 21.89
N PRO A 45 -1.52 -1.63 22.00
CA PRO A 45 -2.84 -1.09 21.64
C PRO A 45 -3.15 0.27 22.29
N ALA A 46 -2.73 0.48 23.55
CA ALA A 46 -2.91 1.76 24.24
C ALA A 46 -2.19 2.93 23.57
N ALA A 47 -0.97 2.70 23.02
CA ALA A 47 -0.25 3.73 22.27
C ALA A 47 -0.94 4.03 20.92
N LEU A 48 -1.40 2.99 20.20
CA LEU A 48 -2.16 3.13 18.97
C LEU A 48 -3.47 3.88 19.20
N GLN A 49 -4.17 3.58 20.29
CA GLN A 49 -5.40 4.29 20.72
C GLN A 49 -5.12 5.76 21.01
N SER A 50 -4.02 6.08 21.69
CA SER A 50 -3.64 7.48 21.99
C SER A 50 -3.37 8.27 20.71
N ILE A 51 -2.75 7.65 19.68
CA ILE A 51 -2.53 8.27 18.38
C ILE A 51 -3.88 8.52 17.68
N LEU A 52 -4.78 7.52 17.65
CA LEU A 52 -6.12 7.68 17.07
C LEU A 52 -6.93 8.77 17.75
N HIS A 53 -6.84 8.88 19.08
CA HIS A 53 -7.48 9.97 19.84
C HIS A 53 -6.91 11.33 19.44
N ALA A 54 -5.57 11.46 19.26
CA ALA A 54 -4.96 12.70 18.84
C ALA A 54 -5.46 13.12 17.43
N ILE A 55 -5.60 12.17 16.51
CA ILE A 55 -6.17 12.44 15.18
C ILE A 55 -7.63 12.88 15.33
N SER A 56 -8.44 12.17 16.13
CA SER A 56 -9.87 12.49 16.32
C SER A 56 -10.10 13.87 16.92
N ALA A 57 -9.21 14.33 17.78
CA ALA A 57 -9.30 15.62 18.45
C ALA A 57 -8.91 16.80 17.57
N GLN A 58 -8.11 16.57 16.51
CA GLN A 58 -7.45 17.63 15.74
C GLN A 58 -7.95 17.74 14.28
N TYR A 59 -8.47 16.64 13.71
CA TYR A 59 -8.81 16.56 12.31
C TYR A 59 -10.31 16.40 12.10
N ASN A 60 -10.81 17.00 11.02
CA ASN A 60 -12.20 16.81 10.61
C ASN A 60 -12.41 15.33 10.18
N LEU A 61 -13.13 14.58 10.99
CA LEU A 61 -13.45 13.18 10.72
C LEU A 61 -14.77 12.99 9.95
N GLY A 62 -15.35 14.06 9.41
CA GLY A 62 -16.66 14.04 8.76
C GLY A 62 -17.84 13.89 9.76
N ALA A 63 -19.07 13.94 9.24
CA ALA A 63 -20.29 13.92 10.04
C ALA A 63 -20.60 12.56 10.73
N ALA A 64 -19.88 11.50 10.42
CA ALA A 64 -20.00 10.21 11.09
C ALA A 64 -19.33 10.30 12.45
N GLY A 65 -20.09 10.68 13.44
CA GLY A 65 -19.90 10.77 14.89
C GLY A 65 -18.60 10.23 15.51
N GLY A 66 -18.33 10.60 16.74
CA GLY A 66 -17.10 10.35 17.49
C GLY A 66 -16.54 8.91 17.46
N PRO A 67 -15.49 8.62 18.26
CA PRO A 67 -14.67 7.40 18.17
C PRO A 67 -15.42 6.06 18.20
N ALA A 68 -16.66 6.04 18.69
CA ALA A 68 -17.48 4.85 18.88
C ALA A 68 -18.42 4.50 17.69
N GLN A 69 -18.51 5.35 16.64
CA GLN A 69 -19.41 5.11 15.48
C GLN A 69 -18.64 5.10 14.16
N ASN A 70 -17.56 4.34 14.10
CA ASN A 70 -16.62 4.25 12.96
C ASN A 70 -17.10 3.37 11.80
N SER A 71 -18.41 3.17 11.56
CA SER A 71 -18.87 2.24 10.52
C SER A 71 -18.40 2.59 9.09
N ASP A 72 -18.07 3.86 8.83
CA ASP A 72 -17.73 4.31 7.47
C ASP A 72 -16.24 4.67 7.24
N ARG A 73 -15.40 4.69 8.27
CA ARG A 73 -13.98 5.02 8.11
C ARG A 73 -13.13 3.76 8.10
N GLU A 74 -12.22 3.64 7.13
CA GLU A 74 -11.24 2.56 7.13
C GLU A 74 -10.06 2.93 8.05
N VAL A 75 -9.84 2.15 9.10
CA VAL A 75 -8.71 2.28 10.03
C VAL A 75 -7.90 1.00 9.97
N THR A 76 -6.78 1.06 9.26
CA THR A 76 -5.93 -0.10 8.96
C THR A 76 -4.68 -0.14 9.82
N LEU A 77 -4.29 -1.33 10.26
CA LEU A 77 -2.98 -1.63 10.85
C LEU A 77 -2.27 -2.70 10.04
N GLU A 78 -1.00 -2.43 9.67
CA GLU A 78 -0.09 -3.49 9.22
C GLU A 78 0.37 -4.32 10.40
N VAL A 79 0.34 -5.65 10.23
CA VAL A 79 0.74 -6.59 11.28
C VAL A 79 1.64 -7.70 10.75
N ASN A 80 2.57 -8.14 11.59
CA ASN A 80 3.25 -9.41 11.35
C ASN A 80 2.50 -10.52 12.10
N PRO A 81 2.42 -11.75 11.53
CA PRO A 81 1.76 -12.88 12.19
C PRO A 81 2.26 -13.15 13.61
N ASP A 82 3.56 -13.00 13.86
CA ASP A 82 4.19 -13.23 15.15
C ASP A 82 3.90 -12.17 16.24
N ASP A 83 3.29 -11.04 15.88
CA ASP A 83 2.88 -10.01 16.83
C ASP A 83 1.42 -10.22 17.30
N ILE A 84 0.68 -11.21 16.75
CA ILE A 84 -0.74 -11.42 17.00
C ILE A 84 -0.97 -12.29 18.24
N SER A 85 -1.83 -11.77 19.14
CA SER A 85 -2.39 -12.51 20.27
C SER A 85 -3.85 -12.08 20.50
N GLU A 86 -4.64 -12.89 21.18
CA GLU A 86 -6.04 -12.57 21.50
C GLU A 86 -6.17 -11.22 22.22
N GLN A 87 -5.33 -11.00 23.23
CA GLN A 87 -5.31 -9.74 23.98
C GLN A 87 -4.96 -8.54 23.09
N TYR A 88 -4.00 -8.70 22.18
CA TYR A 88 -3.62 -7.66 21.24
C TYR A 88 -4.75 -7.31 20.29
N LEU A 89 -5.41 -8.33 19.72
CA LEU A 89 -6.55 -8.16 18.82
C LEU A 89 -7.74 -7.46 19.49
N GLN A 90 -8.09 -7.86 20.72
CA GLN A 90 -9.13 -7.19 21.50
C GLN A 90 -8.81 -5.71 21.74
N GLY A 91 -7.54 -5.41 22.06
CA GLY A 91 -7.09 -4.03 22.24
C GLY A 91 -7.16 -3.21 20.94
N LEU A 92 -6.89 -3.80 19.78
CA LEU A 92 -7.03 -3.14 18.48
C LEU A 92 -8.49 -2.81 18.16
N LEU A 93 -9.40 -3.76 18.35
CA LEU A 93 -10.83 -3.54 18.14
C LEU A 93 -11.38 -2.44 19.06
N GLN A 94 -10.99 -2.45 20.34
CA GLN A 94 -11.35 -1.40 21.30
C GLN A 94 -10.77 -0.02 20.94
N ALA A 95 -9.58 0.00 20.32
CA ALA A 95 -8.98 1.23 19.83
C ALA A 95 -9.67 1.76 18.54
N GLY A 96 -10.49 0.95 17.87
CA GLY A 96 -11.25 1.35 16.69
C GLY A 96 -10.63 0.92 15.34
N PHE A 97 -9.66 -0.01 15.34
CA PHE A 97 -9.19 -0.63 14.11
C PHE A 97 -10.25 -1.57 13.54
N ASN A 98 -10.53 -1.45 12.25
CA ASN A 98 -11.53 -2.27 11.55
C ASN A 98 -10.99 -2.96 10.29
N ARG A 99 -9.72 -2.73 9.94
CA ARG A 99 -9.02 -3.42 8.85
C ARG A 99 -7.60 -3.80 9.29
N MET A 100 -7.14 -4.94 8.81
CA MET A 100 -5.80 -5.46 9.07
C MET A 100 -5.10 -5.79 7.75
N SER A 101 -3.79 -5.46 7.59
CA SER A 101 -2.94 -5.96 6.52
C SER A 101 -1.87 -6.85 7.11
N MET A 102 -1.94 -8.14 6.83
CA MET A 102 -1.07 -9.15 7.45
C MET A 102 0.04 -9.58 6.48
N GLY A 103 1.28 -9.28 6.82
CA GLY A 103 2.45 -9.63 6.02
C GLY A 103 2.81 -11.11 6.13
N ILE A 104 2.07 -11.98 5.46
CA ILE A 104 2.32 -13.43 5.41
C ILE A 104 3.54 -13.75 4.54
N GLN A 105 3.64 -13.13 3.37
CA GLN A 105 4.69 -13.21 2.36
C GLN A 105 4.74 -14.57 1.64
N SER A 106 4.71 -15.70 2.34
CA SER A 106 4.72 -17.07 1.79
C SER A 106 4.14 -18.05 2.79
N PHE A 107 3.66 -19.20 2.30
CA PHE A 107 3.27 -20.36 3.11
C PHE A 107 4.31 -21.49 3.04
N HIS A 108 5.56 -21.19 2.67
CA HIS A 108 6.69 -22.10 2.71
C HIS A 108 7.73 -21.58 3.70
N ASP A 109 8.06 -22.38 4.72
CA ASP A 109 8.97 -21.99 5.81
C ASP A 109 10.38 -21.62 5.31
N ASP A 110 10.87 -22.30 4.28
CA ASP A 110 12.19 -21.99 3.70
C ASP A 110 12.22 -20.60 3.04
N HIS A 111 11.12 -20.22 2.38
CA HIS A 111 10.98 -18.86 1.84
C HIS A 111 10.93 -17.82 2.96
N LEU A 112 10.16 -18.09 4.02
CA LEU A 112 10.06 -17.19 5.17
C LEU A 112 11.41 -17.00 5.85
N LYS A 113 12.18 -18.07 6.08
CA LYS A 113 13.55 -18.01 6.60
C LYS A 113 14.47 -17.19 5.71
N TRP A 114 14.41 -17.41 4.39
CA TRP A 114 15.20 -16.66 3.42
C TRP A 114 14.85 -15.16 3.44
N MET A 115 13.56 -14.82 3.58
CA MET A 115 13.09 -13.44 3.75
C MET A 115 13.34 -12.86 5.15
N ASN A 116 14.03 -13.61 6.02
CA ASN A 116 14.29 -13.22 7.41
C ASN A 116 13.01 -12.92 8.21
N ARG A 117 11.93 -13.69 7.93
CA ARG A 117 10.68 -13.62 8.70
C ARG A 117 10.81 -14.43 9.99
N ARG A 118 10.18 -13.95 11.07
CA ARG A 118 10.22 -14.60 12.39
C ARG A 118 9.16 -15.69 12.54
N HIS A 119 8.06 -15.57 11.79
CA HIS A 119 6.95 -16.52 11.81
C HIS A 119 7.15 -17.67 10.81
N SER A 120 6.53 -18.80 11.10
CA SER A 120 6.35 -19.94 10.20
C SER A 120 5.01 -19.84 9.44
N ALA A 121 4.84 -20.68 8.42
CA ALA A 121 3.57 -20.79 7.69
C ALA A 121 2.40 -21.19 8.61
N ALA A 122 2.64 -22.09 9.56
CA ALA A 122 1.62 -22.51 10.54
C ALA A 122 1.21 -21.36 11.47
N GLU A 123 2.17 -20.56 11.93
CA GLU A 123 1.90 -19.36 12.74
C GLU A 123 1.14 -18.29 11.96
N ALA A 124 1.43 -18.11 10.66
CA ALA A 124 0.68 -17.19 9.81
C ALA A 124 -0.80 -17.60 9.69
N VAL A 125 -1.07 -18.87 9.44
CA VAL A 125 -2.45 -19.43 9.40
C VAL A 125 -3.15 -19.26 10.76
N LYS A 126 -2.46 -19.56 11.85
CA LYS A 126 -2.99 -19.39 13.22
C LYS A 126 -3.33 -17.91 13.49
N ALA A 127 -2.43 -16.97 13.15
CA ALA A 127 -2.65 -15.55 13.35
C ALA A 127 -3.86 -15.04 12.56
N PHE A 128 -4.01 -15.47 11.30
CA PHE A 128 -5.18 -15.15 10.49
C PHE A 128 -6.47 -15.64 11.14
N ASN A 129 -6.52 -16.91 11.55
CA ASN A 129 -7.71 -17.51 12.19
C ASN A 129 -8.05 -16.84 13.54
N LEU A 130 -7.04 -16.49 14.34
CA LEU A 130 -7.24 -15.72 15.58
C LEU A 130 -7.83 -14.35 15.30
N SER A 131 -7.31 -13.65 14.27
CA SER A 131 -7.83 -12.34 13.88
C SER A 131 -9.29 -12.41 13.43
N ARG A 132 -9.64 -13.46 12.68
CA ARG A 132 -11.02 -13.73 12.26
C ARG A 132 -11.92 -14.04 13.46
N ALA A 133 -11.48 -14.91 14.36
CA ALA A 133 -12.22 -15.26 15.58
C ALA A 133 -12.41 -14.08 16.54
N ALA A 134 -11.47 -13.14 16.56
CA ALA A 134 -11.58 -11.91 17.34
C ALA A 134 -12.63 -10.94 16.79
N GLY A 135 -13.04 -11.07 15.50
CA GLY A 135 -14.09 -10.24 14.90
C GLY A 135 -13.59 -9.32 13.76
N PHE A 136 -12.35 -9.43 13.30
CA PHE A 136 -11.94 -8.72 12.10
C PHE A 136 -12.57 -9.36 10.86
N ASP A 137 -13.42 -8.60 10.16
CA ASP A 137 -14.12 -9.00 8.92
C ASP A 137 -13.51 -8.38 7.66
N ASN A 138 -12.44 -7.58 7.79
CA ASN A 138 -11.70 -6.98 6.70
C ASN A 138 -10.19 -7.22 6.90
N ILE A 139 -9.72 -8.37 6.42
CA ILE A 139 -8.32 -8.78 6.51
C ILE A 139 -7.72 -8.84 5.11
N SER A 140 -6.62 -8.10 4.93
CA SER A 140 -5.71 -8.23 3.79
C SER A 140 -4.57 -9.16 4.15
N ILE A 141 -4.12 -9.96 3.20
CA ILE A 141 -2.85 -10.67 3.29
C ILE A 141 -1.91 -10.23 2.18
N ASP A 142 -0.62 -10.13 2.51
CA ASP A 142 0.42 -9.75 1.56
C ASP A 142 1.25 -10.97 1.22
N LEU A 143 1.49 -11.20 -0.08
CA LEU A 143 2.31 -12.27 -0.63
C LEU A 143 3.42 -11.69 -1.49
N ILE A 144 4.56 -12.38 -1.58
CA ILE A 144 5.68 -12.01 -2.44
C ILE A 144 5.92 -13.10 -3.48
N PHE A 145 6.10 -12.70 -4.74
CA PHE A 145 6.49 -13.56 -5.84
C PHE A 145 7.68 -12.99 -6.61
N GLY A 146 8.18 -13.70 -7.63
CA GLY A 146 9.23 -13.20 -8.51
C GLY A 146 10.65 -13.26 -7.91
N PHE A 147 10.93 -14.17 -6.99
CA PHE A 147 12.24 -14.35 -6.38
C PHE A 147 12.85 -15.73 -6.68
N GLU A 148 14.16 -15.83 -6.58
CA GLU A 148 14.91 -17.07 -6.75
C GLU A 148 14.45 -18.14 -5.73
N GLY A 149 14.25 -19.36 -6.19
CA GLY A 149 13.76 -20.48 -5.36
C GLY A 149 12.24 -20.64 -5.37
N LEU A 150 11.45 -19.64 -5.79
CA LEU A 150 10.01 -19.79 -5.93
C LEU A 150 9.65 -20.45 -7.27
N SER A 151 9.37 -21.76 -7.26
CA SER A 151 8.85 -22.47 -8.43
C SER A 151 7.38 -22.10 -8.71
N LEU A 152 6.91 -22.36 -9.93
CA LEU A 152 5.50 -22.15 -10.29
C LEU A 152 4.55 -23.04 -9.45
N GLN A 153 5.01 -24.25 -9.09
CA GLN A 153 4.25 -25.16 -8.24
C GLN A 153 4.12 -24.62 -6.81
N MET A 154 5.22 -24.18 -6.20
CA MET A 154 5.20 -23.58 -4.85
C MET A 154 4.36 -22.29 -4.83
N TRP A 155 4.40 -21.50 -5.92
CA TRP A 155 3.53 -20.33 -6.03
C TRP A 155 2.05 -20.71 -6.09
N ARG A 156 1.70 -21.77 -6.84
CA ARG A 156 0.34 -22.33 -6.85
C ARG A 156 -0.12 -22.74 -5.46
N GLU A 157 0.75 -23.38 -4.68
CA GLU A 157 0.46 -23.80 -3.30
C GLU A 157 0.22 -22.58 -2.39
N ASN A 158 1.06 -21.52 -2.51
CA ASN A 158 0.85 -20.26 -1.80
C ASN A 158 -0.53 -19.66 -2.12
N LEU A 159 -0.90 -19.59 -3.40
CA LEU A 159 -2.19 -19.07 -3.83
C LEU A 159 -3.37 -19.93 -3.35
N SER A 160 -3.25 -21.25 -3.38
CA SER A 160 -4.27 -22.17 -2.87
C SER A 160 -4.51 -21.95 -1.38
N ARG A 161 -3.45 -21.83 -0.59
CA ARG A 161 -3.55 -21.53 0.84
C ARG A 161 -4.17 -20.16 1.12
N ALA A 162 -3.79 -19.15 0.34
CA ALA A 162 -4.39 -17.82 0.45
C ALA A 162 -5.91 -17.84 0.16
N ILE A 163 -6.33 -18.57 -0.88
CA ILE A 163 -7.74 -18.75 -1.24
C ILE A 163 -8.50 -19.51 -0.16
N GLU A 164 -7.92 -20.59 0.41
CA GLU A 164 -8.50 -21.37 1.51
C GLU A 164 -8.77 -20.50 2.75
N LEU A 165 -7.87 -19.58 3.10
CA LEU A 165 -8.06 -18.63 4.20
C LEU A 165 -9.18 -17.63 3.91
N SER A 166 -9.48 -17.41 2.63
CA SER A 166 -10.57 -16.53 2.19
C SER A 166 -10.53 -15.12 2.79
N PRO A 167 -9.39 -14.39 2.71
CA PRO A 167 -9.33 -13.00 3.13
C PRO A 167 -10.22 -12.12 2.25
N GLU A 168 -10.51 -10.90 2.68
CA GLU A 168 -11.25 -9.92 1.88
C GLU A 168 -10.38 -9.31 0.78
N HIS A 169 -9.06 -9.28 1.02
CA HIS A 169 -8.10 -8.63 0.13
C HIS A 169 -6.79 -9.41 0.08
N ILE A 170 -6.14 -9.44 -1.07
CA ILE A 170 -4.83 -10.06 -1.29
C ILE A 170 -3.97 -9.07 -2.06
N SER A 171 -2.83 -8.68 -1.48
CA SER A 171 -1.77 -7.98 -2.19
C SER A 171 -0.69 -8.98 -2.58
N ALA A 172 -0.28 -8.99 -3.85
CA ALA A 172 0.81 -9.83 -4.32
C ALA A 172 1.86 -8.96 -5.01
N TYR A 173 3.02 -8.84 -4.37
CA TYR A 173 4.11 -7.98 -4.83
C TYR A 173 5.20 -8.81 -5.49
N GLN A 174 5.65 -8.35 -6.68
CA GLN A 174 6.88 -8.87 -7.24
C GLN A 174 8.06 -8.35 -6.43
N LEU A 175 8.99 -9.23 -6.06
CA LEU A 175 10.20 -8.83 -5.37
C LEU A 175 11.03 -7.89 -6.26
N SER A 176 11.28 -6.67 -5.80
CA SER A 176 12.15 -5.69 -6.43
C SER A 176 13.54 -5.65 -5.78
N LEU A 177 14.54 -5.32 -6.58
CA LEU A 177 15.93 -5.15 -6.13
C LEU A 177 16.21 -3.67 -5.87
N GLU A 178 15.96 -3.22 -4.65
CA GLU A 178 16.12 -1.82 -4.29
C GLU A 178 17.56 -1.49 -3.89
N PRO A 179 18.17 -0.46 -4.51
CA PRO A 179 19.51 0.01 -4.12
C PRO A 179 19.60 0.31 -2.62
N GLY A 180 20.73 -0.05 -2.00
CA GLY A 180 20.96 0.13 -0.57
C GLY A 180 20.46 -1.00 0.33
N THR A 181 19.74 -1.99 -0.22
CA THR A 181 19.33 -3.20 0.53
C THR A 181 20.42 -4.27 0.54
N LYS A 182 20.34 -5.18 1.52
CA LYS A 182 21.23 -6.36 1.57
C LYS A 182 21.05 -7.24 0.33
N LEU A 183 19.80 -7.45 -0.10
CA LEU A 183 19.50 -8.26 -1.27
C LEU A 183 20.11 -7.66 -2.55
N TYR A 184 20.04 -6.36 -2.74
CA TYR A 184 20.70 -5.68 -3.84
C TYR A 184 22.22 -5.82 -3.79
N SER A 185 22.79 -5.78 -2.59
CA SER A 185 24.23 -6.01 -2.39
C SER A 185 24.63 -7.45 -2.77
N SER A 186 23.84 -8.46 -2.37
CA SER A 186 24.04 -9.86 -2.76
C SER A 186 23.89 -10.07 -4.27
N TYR A 187 22.92 -9.42 -4.91
CA TYR A 187 22.76 -9.41 -6.36
C TYR A 187 24.01 -8.86 -7.06
N LYS A 188 24.53 -7.72 -6.59
CA LYS A 188 25.75 -7.12 -7.17
C LYS A 188 26.99 -8.00 -7.02
N LYS A 189 27.04 -8.86 -6.01
CA LYS A 189 28.13 -9.83 -5.77
C LYS A 189 27.94 -11.15 -6.53
N GLY A 190 26.79 -11.35 -7.18
CA GLY A 190 26.43 -12.62 -7.82
C GLY A 190 26.02 -13.72 -6.84
N GLU A 191 25.76 -13.39 -5.59
CA GLU A 191 25.29 -14.31 -4.54
C GLU A 191 23.78 -14.55 -4.62
N TYR A 192 23.05 -13.69 -5.32
CA TYR A 192 21.61 -13.80 -5.61
C TYR A 192 21.38 -13.62 -7.10
N LEU A 193 20.57 -14.47 -7.69
CA LEU A 193 20.19 -14.39 -9.09
C LEU A 193 18.75 -13.88 -9.22
N GLN A 194 18.58 -12.82 -10.00
CA GLN A 194 17.23 -12.35 -10.29
C GLN A 194 16.47 -13.39 -11.10
N LEU A 195 15.22 -13.65 -10.71
CA LEU A 195 14.37 -14.58 -11.44
C LEU A 195 14.18 -14.12 -12.90
N LYS A 196 14.18 -15.06 -13.85
CA LYS A 196 13.91 -14.75 -15.25
C LYS A 196 12.53 -14.12 -15.38
N GLU A 197 12.45 -13.01 -16.11
CA GLU A 197 11.20 -12.27 -16.33
C GLU A 197 10.06 -13.16 -16.85
N SER A 198 10.39 -14.10 -17.76
CA SER A 198 9.41 -15.07 -18.29
C SER A 198 8.77 -15.96 -17.20
N LEU A 199 9.51 -16.30 -16.14
CA LEU A 199 8.96 -17.06 -15.02
C LEU A 199 8.14 -16.17 -14.08
N SER A 200 8.60 -14.95 -13.80
CA SER A 200 7.82 -13.95 -13.04
C SER A 200 6.50 -13.63 -13.76
N TYR A 201 6.52 -13.50 -15.08
CA TYR A 201 5.30 -13.35 -15.88
C TYR A 201 4.34 -14.54 -15.73
N LYS A 202 4.86 -15.78 -15.77
CA LYS A 202 4.04 -16.98 -15.55
C LYS A 202 3.44 -17.01 -14.15
N GLN A 203 4.21 -16.58 -13.13
CA GLN A 203 3.70 -16.49 -11.76
C GLN A 203 2.58 -15.43 -11.66
N TYR A 204 2.75 -14.27 -12.29
CA TYR A 204 1.73 -13.24 -12.34
C TYR A 204 0.46 -13.69 -13.07
N SER A 205 0.59 -14.35 -14.22
CA SER A 205 -0.55 -14.90 -14.95
C SER A 205 -1.30 -15.95 -14.13
N LEU A 206 -0.58 -16.81 -13.42
CA LEU A 206 -1.18 -17.80 -12.51
C LEU A 206 -1.93 -17.14 -11.35
N LEU A 207 -1.38 -16.05 -10.78
CA LEU A 207 -2.03 -15.23 -9.76
C LEU A 207 -3.39 -14.72 -10.26
N GLN A 208 -3.40 -14.07 -11.43
CA GLN A 208 -4.61 -13.53 -12.03
C GLN A 208 -5.67 -14.63 -12.30
N GLU A 209 -5.24 -15.76 -12.85
CA GLU A 209 -6.12 -16.90 -13.15
C GLU A 209 -6.76 -17.48 -11.89
N MET A 210 -5.94 -17.80 -10.89
CA MET A 210 -6.42 -18.48 -9.68
C MET A 210 -7.33 -17.57 -8.84
N LEU A 211 -6.94 -16.32 -8.64
CA LEU A 211 -7.74 -15.38 -7.84
C LEU A 211 -9.05 -15.02 -8.56
N SER A 212 -9.02 -14.81 -9.87
CA SER A 212 -10.26 -14.57 -10.63
C SER A 212 -11.23 -15.76 -10.55
N ARG A 213 -10.74 -17.01 -10.65
CA ARG A 213 -11.57 -18.21 -10.48
C ARG A 213 -12.13 -18.37 -9.08
N ALA A 214 -11.41 -17.85 -8.07
CA ALA A 214 -11.86 -17.83 -6.68
C ALA A 214 -12.80 -16.64 -6.34
N GLY A 215 -13.18 -15.82 -7.35
CA GLY A 215 -14.11 -14.72 -7.19
C GLY A 215 -13.50 -13.40 -6.72
N TYR A 216 -12.17 -13.30 -6.69
CA TYR A 216 -11.49 -12.03 -6.43
C TYR A 216 -11.45 -11.17 -7.68
N VAL A 217 -11.61 -9.87 -7.50
CA VAL A 217 -11.51 -8.85 -8.54
C VAL A 217 -10.18 -8.14 -8.42
N GLN A 218 -9.39 -8.16 -9.49
CA GLN A 218 -8.21 -7.30 -9.57
C GLN A 218 -8.66 -5.86 -9.80
N TYR A 219 -8.19 -4.90 -9.00
CA TYR A 219 -8.54 -3.48 -9.19
C TYR A 219 -7.33 -2.60 -9.54
N GLU A 220 -6.11 -3.05 -9.22
CA GLU A 220 -4.85 -2.45 -9.66
C GLU A 220 -3.78 -3.54 -9.85
N ILE A 221 -2.58 -3.17 -10.25
CA ILE A 221 -1.52 -4.10 -10.70
C ILE A 221 -1.19 -5.21 -9.70
N SER A 222 -1.22 -4.93 -8.39
CA SER A 222 -0.78 -5.86 -7.32
C SER A 222 -1.91 -6.33 -6.41
N SER A 223 -3.10 -5.73 -6.49
CA SER A 223 -4.14 -5.92 -5.49
C SER A 223 -5.42 -6.54 -6.04
N PHE A 224 -5.90 -7.52 -5.29
CA PHE A 224 -7.11 -8.29 -5.56
C PHE A 224 -8.01 -8.29 -4.32
N CYS A 225 -9.32 -8.22 -4.51
CA CYS A 225 -10.24 -8.22 -3.38
C CYS A 225 -11.56 -8.95 -3.73
N LYS A 226 -12.30 -9.35 -2.72
CA LYS A 226 -13.71 -9.68 -2.89
C LYS A 226 -14.46 -8.42 -3.35
N PRO A 227 -15.54 -8.54 -4.16
CA PRO A 227 -16.29 -7.37 -4.64
C PRO A 227 -16.67 -6.40 -3.51
N GLY A 228 -16.32 -5.11 -3.66
CA GLY A 228 -16.57 -4.06 -2.69
C GLY A 228 -15.67 -4.07 -1.45
N ARG A 229 -14.54 -4.80 -1.50
CA ARG A 229 -13.55 -4.89 -0.42
C ARG A 229 -12.17 -4.34 -0.84
N GLU A 230 -12.15 -3.41 -1.80
CA GLU A 230 -10.95 -2.67 -2.17
C GLU A 230 -10.39 -1.91 -0.95
N SER A 231 -9.06 -1.85 -0.81
CA SER A 231 -8.45 -0.97 0.19
C SER A 231 -8.76 0.49 -0.16
N ARG A 232 -9.57 1.15 0.64
CA ARG A 232 -9.95 2.56 0.42
C ARG A 232 -8.74 3.47 0.56
N HIS A 233 -7.85 3.17 1.51
CA HIS A 233 -6.63 3.93 1.70
C HIS A 233 -5.70 3.82 0.49
N ASN A 234 -5.41 2.60 0.03
CA ASN A 234 -4.53 2.41 -1.14
C ASN A 234 -5.16 3.01 -2.41
N SER A 235 -6.48 2.88 -2.57
CA SER A 235 -7.21 3.47 -3.69
C SER A 235 -7.11 4.99 -3.74
N SER A 236 -6.97 5.67 -2.59
CA SER A 236 -6.83 7.12 -2.54
C SER A 236 -5.53 7.63 -3.18
N TYR A 237 -4.45 6.85 -3.13
CA TYR A 237 -3.20 7.19 -3.82
C TYR A 237 -3.35 7.20 -5.34
N TRP A 238 -4.16 6.28 -5.87
CA TRP A 238 -4.41 6.18 -7.30
C TRP A 238 -5.26 7.33 -7.87
N ASN A 239 -5.97 8.06 -7.01
CA ASN A 239 -6.92 9.13 -7.39
C ASN A 239 -6.43 10.53 -7.04
N PHE A 240 -5.15 10.74 -6.77
CA PHE A 240 -4.59 12.03 -6.33
C PHE A 240 -5.29 12.63 -5.10
N THR A 241 -5.87 11.81 -4.25
CA THR A 241 -6.46 12.27 -3.00
C THR A 241 -5.34 12.81 -2.09
N PRO A 242 -5.47 14.03 -1.54
CA PRO A 242 -4.51 14.53 -0.57
C PRO A 242 -4.39 13.58 0.64
N TYR A 243 -3.17 13.43 1.12
CA TYR A 243 -2.89 12.61 2.31
C TYR A 243 -1.76 13.22 3.13
N PHE A 244 -1.81 13.02 4.43
CA PHE A 244 -0.79 13.45 5.38
C PHE A 244 -0.19 12.25 6.08
N GLY A 245 1.12 12.07 5.90
CA GLY A 245 1.89 11.05 6.60
C GLY A 245 2.62 11.66 7.80
N PHE A 246 2.70 10.91 8.88
CA PHE A 246 3.32 11.29 10.15
C PHE A 246 4.37 10.27 10.55
N GLY A 247 5.45 10.74 11.16
CA GLY A 247 6.57 9.90 11.57
C GLY A 247 7.76 9.95 10.60
N PRO A 248 8.88 9.28 10.96
CA PRO A 248 10.09 9.24 10.12
C PRO A 248 9.81 8.66 8.73
N SER A 249 10.38 9.27 7.70
CA SER A 249 10.19 8.94 6.28
C SER A 249 8.75 9.07 5.76
N ALA A 250 7.79 9.51 6.56
CA ALA A 250 6.42 9.62 6.11
C ALA A 250 6.28 10.69 5.04
N HIS A 251 5.61 10.35 3.95
CA HIS A 251 5.31 11.22 2.82
C HIS A 251 3.92 11.82 2.96
N SER A 252 3.73 13.01 2.41
CA SER A 252 2.46 13.73 2.36
C SER A 252 2.27 14.37 1.01
N PHE A 253 1.02 14.58 0.62
CA PHE A 253 0.61 15.27 -0.58
C PHE A 253 -0.60 16.15 -0.28
N ASP A 254 -0.55 17.43 -0.60
CA ASP A 254 -1.64 18.37 -0.35
C ASP A 254 -2.43 18.76 -1.62
N GLY A 255 -2.19 18.06 -2.73
CA GLY A 255 -2.78 18.32 -4.03
C GLY A 255 -1.87 19.13 -4.97
N ARG A 256 -0.81 19.78 -4.46
CA ARG A 256 0.13 20.62 -5.23
C ARG A 256 1.59 20.29 -5.00
N ARG A 257 1.93 19.95 -3.76
CA ARG A 257 3.30 19.63 -3.34
C ARG A 257 3.34 18.31 -2.60
N ARG A 258 4.48 17.64 -2.71
CA ARG A 258 4.87 16.54 -1.83
C ARG A 258 5.81 17.06 -0.77
N PHE A 259 5.70 16.49 0.41
CA PHE A 259 6.65 16.72 1.48
C PHE A 259 6.83 15.46 2.29
N TRP A 260 8.02 15.26 2.83
CA TRP A 260 8.37 14.05 3.56
C TRP A 260 9.30 14.35 4.70
N ASN A 261 9.14 13.59 5.78
CA ASN A 261 9.95 13.72 6.98
C ASN A 261 11.33 13.07 6.80
N VAL A 262 12.30 13.53 7.60
CA VAL A 262 13.62 12.88 7.69
C VAL A 262 13.47 11.41 8.08
N SER A 263 14.35 10.54 7.53
CA SER A 263 14.28 9.11 7.77
C SER A 263 14.85 8.66 9.11
N SER A 264 15.81 9.42 9.67
CA SER A 264 16.44 9.10 10.94
C SER A 264 15.48 9.33 12.11
N LEU A 265 15.13 8.28 12.84
CA LEU A 265 14.30 8.37 14.05
C LEU A 265 14.87 9.37 15.07
N ASN A 266 16.18 9.36 15.29
CA ASN A 266 16.81 10.28 16.27
C ASN A 266 16.68 11.74 15.83
N THR A 267 16.90 12.02 14.55
CA THR A 267 16.76 13.37 13.98
C THR A 267 15.31 13.83 14.05
N TYR A 268 14.37 12.93 13.72
CA TYR A 268 12.93 13.21 13.82
C TYR A 268 12.51 13.56 15.25
N LEU A 269 12.88 12.72 16.25
CA LEU A 269 12.51 12.96 17.65
C LEU A 269 13.05 14.32 18.14
N LYS A 270 14.30 14.62 17.82
CA LYS A 270 14.95 15.89 18.21
C LYS A 270 14.26 17.09 17.54
N ALA A 271 13.92 17.00 16.25
CA ALA A 271 13.27 18.08 15.52
C ALA A 271 11.88 18.37 16.07
N ILE A 272 11.08 17.35 16.36
CA ILE A 272 9.75 17.51 16.95
C ILE A 272 9.85 18.13 18.36
N GLU A 273 10.78 17.67 19.20
CA GLU A 273 11.00 18.21 20.55
C GLU A 273 11.40 19.70 20.52
N GLN A 274 12.21 20.09 19.55
CA GLN A 274 12.68 21.47 19.39
C GLN A 274 11.71 22.37 18.62
N GLY A 275 10.63 21.83 18.08
CA GLY A 275 9.70 22.57 17.22
C GLY A 275 10.34 23.05 15.90
N THR A 276 11.46 22.44 15.49
CA THR A 276 12.13 22.71 14.23
C THR A 276 11.56 21.81 13.14
N GLY A 277 11.32 22.34 11.93
CA GLY A 277 10.80 21.52 10.81
C GLY A 277 11.71 20.33 10.53
N CYS A 278 11.12 19.18 10.27
CA CYS A 278 11.83 17.93 9.91
C CYS A 278 11.48 17.42 8.51
N SER A 279 10.75 18.20 7.72
CA SER A 279 10.30 17.82 6.38
C SER A 279 11.10 18.51 5.27
N ARG A 280 11.19 17.81 4.13
CA ARG A 280 11.59 18.37 2.84
C ARG A 280 10.36 18.44 1.96
N GLU A 281 10.35 19.30 0.96
CA GLU A 281 9.23 19.46 0.04
C GLU A 281 9.69 19.61 -1.40
N GLU A 282 8.79 19.27 -2.33
CA GLU A 282 8.90 19.55 -3.76
C GLU A 282 7.54 20.04 -4.28
N ILE A 283 7.57 20.98 -5.21
CA ILE A 283 6.39 21.44 -5.94
C ILE A 283 6.28 20.58 -7.19
N ILE A 284 5.14 19.94 -7.39
CA ILE A 284 4.90 19.08 -8.56
C ILE A 284 4.66 19.98 -9.78
N SER A 285 5.50 19.84 -10.80
CA SER A 285 5.31 20.59 -12.04
C SER A 285 4.07 20.08 -12.82
N PRO A 286 3.49 20.89 -13.73
CA PRO A 286 2.39 20.43 -14.59
C PRO A 286 2.74 19.17 -15.39
N LYS A 287 3.97 19.07 -15.87
CA LYS A 287 4.51 17.90 -16.58
C LYS A 287 4.55 16.66 -15.66
N ASP A 288 5.08 16.79 -14.44
CA ASP A 288 5.14 15.68 -13.50
C ASP A 288 3.72 15.23 -13.11
N ARG A 289 2.80 16.18 -12.88
CA ARG A 289 1.40 15.88 -12.58
C ARG A 289 0.72 15.12 -13.71
N PHE A 290 0.99 15.48 -14.96
CA PHE A 290 0.50 14.74 -16.13
C PHE A 290 1.05 13.32 -16.16
N ASN A 291 2.39 13.17 -16.09
CA ASN A 291 3.04 11.85 -16.14
C ASN A 291 2.58 10.95 -14.98
N GLU A 292 2.37 11.51 -13.79
CA GLU A 292 1.82 10.79 -12.65
C GLU A 292 0.37 10.36 -12.89
N TYR A 293 -0.47 11.22 -13.46
CA TYR A 293 -1.84 10.84 -13.81
C TYR A 293 -1.86 9.63 -14.77
N ILE A 294 -1.03 9.65 -15.81
CA ILE A 294 -0.89 8.54 -16.75
C ILE A 294 -0.44 7.27 -16.02
N MET A 295 0.59 7.38 -15.19
CA MET A 295 1.14 6.26 -14.43
C MET A 295 0.09 5.64 -13.49
N LEU A 296 -0.56 6.46 -12.68
CA LEU A 296 -1.53 6.00 -11.69
C LEU A 296 -2.78 5.42 -12.35
N SER A 297 -3.28 6.05 -13.41
CA SER A 297 -4.50 5.60 -14.09
C SER A 297 -4.31 4.28 -14.83
N LEU A 298 -3.19 4.09 -15.53
CA LEU A 298 -2.93 2.89 -16.33
C LEU A 298 -2.45 1.68 -15.52
N ARG A 299 -2.10 1.86 -14.26
CA ARG A 299 -1.86 0.75 -13.31
C ARG A 299 -3.15 0.22 -12.69
N GLN A 300 -4.27 0.91 -12.90
CA GLN A 300 -5.59 0.49 -12.44
C GLN A 300 -6.41 -0.17 -13.56
N ILE A 301 -7.25 -1.13 -13.16
CA ILE A 301 -8.23 -1.74 -14.09
C ILE A 301 -9.29 -0.72 -14.56
N ALA A 302 -9.56 0.31 -13.77
CA ALA A 302 -10.46 1.41 -14.13
C ALA A 302 -9.97 2.18 -15.36
N GLY A 303 -8.66 2.34 -15.48
CA GLY A 303 -8.02 3.00 -16.61
C GLY A 303 -8.09 4.53 -16.58
N MET A 304 -7.63 5.12 -17.66
CA MET A 304 -7.41 6.54 -17.89
C MET A 304 -8.62 7.18 -18.59
N ASP A 305 -9.02 8.37 -18.14
CA ASP A 305 -10.07 9.16 -18.75
C ASP A 305 -9.48 10.25 -19.66
N VAL A 306 -9.66 10.13 -20.97
CA VAL A 306 -9.12 11.09 -21.94
C VAL A 306 -9.83 12.46 -21.85
N SER A 307 -11.11 12.47 -21.47
CA SER A 307 -11.84 13.72 -21.30
C SER A 307 -11.26 14.54 -20.14
N PHE A 308 -10.91 13.86 -19.04
CA PHE A 308 -10.22 14.49 -17.92
C PHE A 308 -8.84 15.03 -18.33
N ILE A 309 -8.07 14.25 -19.10
CA ILE A 309 -6.77 14.70 -19.62
C ILE A 309 -6.93 16.01 -20.40
N ASN A 310 -7.90 16.05 -21.33
CA ASN A 310 -8.12 17.21 -22.19
C ASN A 310 -8.63 18.45 -21.43
N SER A 311 -9.29 18.26 -20.28
CA SER A 311 -9.76 19.38 -19.45
C SER A 311 -8.71 19.93 -18.48
N GLU A 312 -7.81 19.08 -18.01
CA GLU A 312 -6.89 19.41 -16.91
C GLU A 312 -5.46 19.70 -17.36
N PHE A 313 -5.08 19.29 -18.57
CA PHE A 313 -3.68 19.36 -19.01
C PHE A 313 -3.55 19.93 -20.42
N GLU A 314 -2.48 20.67 -20.64
CA GLU A 314 -1.99 21.00 -21.98
C GLU A 314 -1.18 19.81 -22.50
N VAL A 315 -1.75 19.06 -23.46
CA VAL A 315 -1.20 17.80 -23.93
C VAL A 315 -0.58 17.97 -25.32
N PRO A 316 0.70 17.64 -25.51
CA PRO A 316 1.35 17.73 -26.81
C PRO A 316 0.83 16.65 -27.78
N ASP A 317 0.88 16.95 -29.09
CA ASP A 317 0.45 16.03 -30.16
C ASP A 317 1.19 14.68 -30.13
N GLU A 318 2.43 14.66 -29.65
CA GLU A 318 3.24 13.46 -29.49
C GLU A 318 2.57 12.42 -28.60
N PHE A 319 1.92 12.85 -27.53
CA PHE A 319 1.15 11.95 -26.65
C PHE A 319 0.06 11.19 -27.43
N TYR A 320 -0.73 11.90 -28.25
CA TYR A 320 -1.80 11.28 -29.03
C TYR A 320 -1.29 10.35 -30.11
N LYS A 321 -0.12 10.66 -30.71
CA LYS A 321 0.56 9.77 -31.65
C LYS A 321 1.01 8.48 -30.97
N SER A 322 1.67 8.57 -29.81
CA SER A 322 2.07 7.43 -29.01
C SER A 322 0.85 6.60 -28.58
N LEU A 323 -0.20 7.26 -28.08
CA LEU A 323 -1.43 6.61 -27.67
C LEU A 323 -2.07 5.83 -28.81
N ALA A 324 -2.18 6.41 -30.01
CA ALA A 324 -2.73 5.75 -31.19
C ALA A 324 -1.91 4.50 -31.58
N LEU A 325 -0.58 4.55 -31.46
CA LEU A 325 0.29 3.39 -31.71
C LEU A 325 0.07 2.28 -30.67
N LEU A 326 -0.05 2.62 -29.39
CA LEU A 326 -0.32 1.66 -28.31
C LEU A 326 -1.69 1.00 -28.48
N ILE A 327 -2.70 1.75 -28.88
CA ILE A 327 -4.03 1.21 -29.20
C ILE A 327 -3.93 0.26 -30.41
N LYS A 328 -3.25 0.65 -31.46
CA LYS A 328 -3.05 -0.19 -32.67
C LYS A 328 -2.34 -1.51 -32.34
N ARG A 329 -1.35 -1.50 -31.40
CA ARG A 329 -0.65 -2.70 -30.93
C ARG A 329 -1.49 -3.55 -29.96
N GLY A 330 -2.63 -3.04 -29.50
CA GLY A 330 -3.44 -3.66 -28.45
C GLY A 330 -2.77 -3.64 -27.07
N ASP A 331 -1.86 -2.69 -26.82
CA ASP A 331 -1.24 -2.45 -25.51
C ASP A 331 -2.13 -1.59 -24.62
N ILE A 332 -2.99 -0.80 -25.26
CA ILE A 332 -4.08 -0.06 -24.63
C ILE A 332 -5.38 -0.39 -25.35
N ILE A 333 -6.42 -0.61 -24.59
CA ILE A 333 -7.77 -0.87 -25.10
C ILE A 333 -8.78 0.11 -24.51
N GLU A 334 -9.83 0.42 -25.26
CA GLU A 334 -10.95 1.17 -24.73
C GLU A 334 -11.98 0.22 -24.10
N LYS A 335 -12.42 0.55 -22.89
CA LYS A 335 -13.54 -0.12 -22.23
C LYS A 335 -14.36 0.87 -21.43
N ARG A 336 -15.67 0.95 -21.72
CA ARG A 336 -16.63 1.85 -21.06
C ARG A 336 -16.19 3.32 -21.09
N GLY A 337 -15.66 3.79 -22.22
CA GLY A 337 -15.21 5.17 -22.40
C GLY A 337 -13.88 5.53 -21.72
N LYS A 338 -13.15 4.53 -21.16
CA LYS A 338 -11.83 4.72 -20.58
C LYS A 338 -10.80 3.86 -21.29
N LEU A 339 -9.57 4.37 -21.35
CA LEU A 339 -8.41 3.67 -21.90
C LEU A 339 -7.63 2.98 -20.79
N ARG A 340 -7.29 1.71 -20.99
CA ARG A 340 -6.58 0.92 -20.00
C ARG A 340 -5.61 -0.08 -20.62
N VAL A 341 -4.63 -0.47 -19.86
CA VAL A 341 -3.81 -1.64 -20.18
C VAL A 341 -4.66 -2.90 -19.99
N PRO A 342 -4.69 -3.83 -20.97
CA PRO A 342 -5.39 -5.11 -20.80
C PRO A 342 -4.84 -5.88 -19.59
N PRO A 343 -5.67 -6.61 -18.83
CA PRO A 343 -5.24 -7.34 -17.64
C PRO A 343 -4.02 -8.25 -17.88
N GLU A 344 -3.96 -8.94 -19.01
CA GLU A 344 -2.87 -9.82 -19.40
C GLU A 344 -1.54 -9.10 -19.69
N LYS A 345 -1.58 -7.77 -19.89
CA LYS A 345 -0.39 -6.92 -20.12
C LYS A 345 -0.01 -6.07 -18.91
N LEU A 346 -0.74 -6.15 -17.80
CA LEU A 346 -0.42 -5.36 -16.59
C LEU A 346 0.98 -5.64 -16.04
N PHE A 347 1.47 -6.87 -16.17
CA PHE A 347 2.84 -7.21 -15.75
C PHE A 347 3.92 -6.37 -16.42
N ILE A 348 3.69 -5.95 -17.67
CA ILE A 348 4.62 -5.11 -18.46
C ILE A 348 4.14 -3.66 -18.58
N SER A 349 3.14 -3.26 -17.80
CA SER A 349 2.49 -1.95 -17.93
C SER A 349 3.45 -0.77 -17.78
N ASP A 350 4.49 -0.88 -16.96
CA ASP A 350 5.47 0.19 -16.78
C ASP A 350 6.22 0.55 -18.07
N GLY A 351 6.49 -0.43 -18.93
CA GLY A 351 7.03 -0.22 -20.27
C GLY A 351 6.05 0.54 -21.17
N ILE A 352 4.79 0.12 -21.17
CA ILE A 352 3.71 0.74 -21.95
C ILE A 352 3.47 2.19 -21.50
N ILE A 353 3.36 2.41 -20.18
CA ILE A 353 3.14 3.71 -19.57
C ILE A 353 4.23 4.70 -19.93
N ARG A 354 5.50 4.25 -19.92
CA ARG A 354 6.65 5.10 -20.21
C ARG A 354 6.62 5.68 -21.62
N GLU A 355 6.03 5.00 -22.60
CA GLU A 355 5.86 5.50 -23.96
C GLU A 355 4.88 6.69 -24.06
N LEU A 356 4.11 6.96 -23.02
CA LEU A 356 3.13 8.07 -22.93
C LEU A 356 3.66 9.26 -22.14
N PHE A 357 4.81 9.18 -21.50
CA PHE A 357 5.37 10.31 -20.74
C PHE A 357 5.83 11.43 -21.68
N ILE A 358 5.60 12.66 -21.23
CA ILE A 358 6.01 13.87 -21.96
C ILE A 358 7.21 14.55 -21.30
#